data_a92327d341aeef44575b3e77ad01f18a
#
_entry.id   a92327d341aeef44575b3e77ad01f18a
#
_cell.length_a   1.000
_cell.length_b   1.000
_cell.length_c   1.000
_cell.angle_alpha   90.00
_cell.angle_beta   90.00
_cell.angle_gamma   90.00
#
_symmetry.space_group_name_H-M   'P 1'
#
loop_
_entity.id
_entity.type
_entity.pdbx_description
1 polymer ?
#
loop_
_entity_poly.entity_id
_entity_poly.type
_entity_poly.pdbx_seq_one_letter_code
_entity_poly.pdbx_strand_id
1 'polypeptide(L)'
;MANIYDAMVAALRDHWKAHDNAYPQRFELTQDAFNALNETRKTVITTMNFAFRPGWETDFLGVPVAVADGGNCLVDKDGNQVPLAL
;
A
#
# COMPACT_ATOMS: atom_id res chain seq x y z
N MET A 1 1.80 -10.88 14.04
CA MET A 1 0.91 -10.93 12.87
C MET A 1 1.12 -9.68 12.03
N ALA A 2 1.34 -9.83 10.73
CA ALA A 2 1.55 -8.68 9.87
C ALA A 2 0.25 -7.88 9.70
N ASN A 3 0.32 -6.55 9.80
CA ASN A 3 -0.81 -5.70 9.50
C ASN A 3 -0.76 -5.29 8.01
N ILE A 4 -1.77 -4.56 7.55
CA ILE A 4 -1.84 -4.17 6.14
C ILE A 4 -0.63 -3.31 5.74
N TYR A 5 -0.15 -2.44 6.62
CA TYR A 5 1.01 -1.60 6.34
C TYR A 5 2.25 -2.46 6.07
N ASP A 6 2.54 -3.42 6.95
CA ASP A 6 3.69 -4.29 6.81
C ASP A 6 3.59 -5.17 5.56
N ALA A 7 2.39 -5.68 5.27
CA ALA A 7 2.16 -6.50 4.08
C ALA A 7 2.41 -5.71 2.79
N MET A 8 1.98 -4.45 2.76
CA MET A 8 2.21 -3.58 1.59
C MET A 8 3.68 -3.24 1.42
N VAL A 9 4.40 -2.95 2.50
CA VAL A 9 5.84 -2.68 2.44
C VAL A 9 6.59 -3.90 1.93
N ALA A 10 6.26 -5.10 2.43
CA ALA A 10 6.89 -6.33 1.99
C ALA A 10 6.63 -6.59 0.49
N ALA A 11 5.39 -6.41 0.05
CA ALA A 11 5.02 -6.59 -1.34
C ALA A 11 5.76 -5.61 -2.26
N LEU A 12 5.88 -4.37 -1.84
CA LEU A 12 6.59 -3.34 -2.60
C LEU A 12 8.07 -3.68 -2.72
N ARG A 13 8.69 -4.12 -1.65
CA ARG A 13 10.10 -4.56 -1.66
C ARG A 13 10.32 -5.73 -2.60
N ASP A 14 9.43 -6.72 -2.56
CA ASP A 14 9.52 -7.90 -3.41
C ASP A 14 9.36 -7.51 -4.88
N HIS A 15 8.48 -6.55 -5.17
CA HIS A 15 8.31 -6.03 -6.51
C HIS A 15 9.59 -5.35 -7.01
N TRP A 16 10.20 -4.52 -6.19
CA TRP A 16 11.45 -3.86 -6.56
C TRP A 16 12.55 -4.87 -6.89
N LYS A 17 12.67 -5.92 -6.09
CA LYS A 17 13.68 -6.97 -6.33
C LYS A 17 13.41 -7.72 -7.63
N ALA A 18 12.14 -7.98 -7.93
CA ALA A 18 11.76 -8.75 -9.11
C ALA A 18 11.80 -7.92 -10.40
N HIS A 19 11.69 -6.60 -10.31
CA HIS A 19 11.55 -5.71 -11.46
C HIS A 19 12.60 -4.61 -11.51
N ASP A 20 13.77 -4.86 -10.94
CA ASP A 20 14.93 -3.95 -11.03
C ASP A 20 14.61 -2.54 -10.54
N ASN A 21 13.98 -2.46 -9.36
CA ASN A 21 13.57 -1.22 -8.69
C ASN A 21 12.44 -0.46 -9.38
N ALA A 22 11.70 -1.10 -10.28
CA ALA A 22 10.53 -0.48 -10.90
C ALA A 22 9.37 -0.42 -9.89
N TYR A 23 8.53 0.61 -10.02
CA TYR A 23 7.34 0.73 -9.18
C TYR A 23 6.19 -0.09 -9.76
N PRO A 24 5.33 -0.67 -8.91
CA PRO A 24 4.09 -1.29 -9.38
C PRO A 24 3.12 -0.23 -9.89
N GLN A 25 2.07 -0.66 -10.58
CA GLN A 25 1.07 0.26 -11.10
C GLN A 25 0.23 0.88 -9.99
N ARG A 26 -0.20 0.06 -9.01
CA ARG A 26 -1.02 0.51 -7.89
C ARG A 26 -1.19 -0.60 -6.87
N PHE A 27 -1.71 -0.23 -5.70
CA PHE A 27 -2.28 -1.19 -4.74
C PHE A 27 -3.79 -1.15 -4.89
N GLU A 28 -4.45 -2.31 -4.74
CA GLU A 28 -5.91 -2.41 -4.67
C GLU A 28 -6.27 -3.01 -3.32
N LEU A 29 -7.07 -2.29 -2.55
CA LEU A 29 -7.45 -2.68 -1.19
C LEU A 29 -8.96 -2.67 -1.05
N THR A 30 -9.49 -3.57 -0.19
CA THR A 30 -10.87 -3.46 0.23
C THR A 30 -11.04 -2.20 1.08
N GLN A 31 -12.30 -1.75 1.26
CA GLN A 31 -12.55 -0.57 2.07
C GLN A 31 -12.05 -0.75 3.50
N ASP A 32 -12.23 -1.94 4.08
CA ASP A 32 -11.77 -2.23 5.44
C ASP A 32 -10.25 -2.14 5.54
N ALA A 33 -9.54 -2.71 4.57
CA ALA A 33 -8.08 -2.67 4.55
C ALA A 33 -7.57 -1.25 4.33
N PHE A 34 -8.24 -0.48 3.46
CA PHE A 34 -7.90 0.92 3.22
C PHE A 34 -8.03 1.74 4.50
N ASN A 35 -9.13 1.54 5.23
CA ASN A 35 -9.35 2.22 6.51
C ASN A 35 -8.28 1.84 7.53
N ALA A 36 -7.94 0.55 7.62
CA ALA A 36 -6.92 0.06 8.55
C ALA A 36 -5.54 0.65 8.22
N LEU A 37 -5.20 0.74 6.94
CA LEU A 37 -3.95 1.35 6.49
C LEU A 37 -3.88 2.82 6.91
N ASN A 38 -4.95 3.56 6.69
CA ASN A 38 -4.97 4.98 7.01
C ASN A 38 -4.90 5.23 8.51
N GLU A 39 -5.53 4.39 9.33
CA GLU A 39 -5.42 4.49 10.79
C GLU A 39 -3.98 4.25 11.25
N THR A 40 -3.31 3.24 10.68
CA THR A 40 -1.91 2.98 10.99
C THR A 40 -1.03 4.16 10.62
N ARG A 41 -1.23 4.73 9.42
CA ARG A 41 -0.44 5.88 8.95
C ARG A 41 -0.69 7.13 9.77
N LYS A 42 -1.93 7.37 10.19
CA LYS A 42 -2.24 8.49 11.08
C LYS A 42 -1.44 8.40 12.38
N THR A 43 -1.38 7.23 12.97
CA THR A 43 -0.62 7.02 14.20
C THR A 43 0.85 7.32 14.00
N VAL A 44 1.45 6.81 12.91
CA VAL A 44 2.86 7.03 12.60
C VAL A 44 3.14 8.52 12.36
N ILE A 45 2.34 9.18 11.53
CA ILE A 45 2.52 10.59 11.18
C ILE A 45 2.37 11.48 12.42
N THR A 46 1.36 11.22 13.25
CA THR A 46 1.12 11.98 14.48
C THR A 46 2.27 11.80 15.47
N THR A 47 2.75 10.56 15.63
CA THR A 47 3.86 10.25 16.53
C THR A 47 5.13 10.97 16.09
N MET A 48 5.38 11.05 14.78
CA MET A 48 6.56 11.70 14.24
C MET A 48 6.37 13.20 14.01
N ASN A 49 5.20 13.72 14.36
CA ASN A 49 4.89 15.16 14.29
C ASN A 49 4.96 15.73 12.86
N PHE A 50 4.61 14.93 11.88
CA PHE A 50 4.51 15.38 10.50
C PHE A 50 3.11 15.89 10.19
N ALA A 51 3.02 16.88 9.29
CA ALA A 51 1.75 17.35 8.77
C ALA A 51 1.27 16.43 7.65
N PHE A 52 -0.06 16.23 7.57
CA PHE A 52 -0.66 15.49 6.46
C PHE A 52 -0.59 16.30 5.18
N ARG A 53 -0.22 15.67 4.07
CA ARG A 53 -0.28 16.28 2.75
C ARG A 53 -1.61 15.93 2.08
N PRO A 54 -2.17 16.82 1.24
CA PRO A 54 -3.38 16.47 0.47
C PRO A 54 -3.16 15.20 -0.36
N GLY A 55 -4.13 14.29 -0.33
CA GLY A 55 -4.06 13.05 -1.10
C GLY A 55 -3.21 11.94 -0.49
N TRP A 56 -2.74 12.10 0.76
CA TRP A 56 -1.90 11.10 1.40
C TRP A 56 -2.59 9.73 1.51
N GLU A 57 -3.92 9.71 1.60
CA GLU A 57 -4.69 8.47 1.74
C GLU A 57 -4.58 7.57 0.50
N THR A 58 -4.43 8.17 -0.67
CA THR A 58 -4.40 7.43 -1.93
C THR A 58 -3.00 7.31 -2.51
N ASP A 59 -1.98 7.56 -1.69
CA ASP A 59 -0.58 7.45 -2.10
C ASP A 59 0.20 6.68 -1.03
N PHE A 60 0.91 5.65 -1.42
CA PHE A 60 1.71 4.81 -0.51
C PHE A 60 3.12 4.67 -1.08
N LEU A 61 4.07 5.39 -0.51
CA LEU A 61 5.48 5.37 -0.92
C LEU A 61 5.64 5.64 -2.42
N GLY A 62 4.83 6.55 -2.96
CA GLY A 62 4.85 6.91 -4.37
C GLY A 62 4.01 6.04 -5.27
N VAL A 63 3.23 5.10 -4.71
CA VAL A 63 2.38 4.18 -5.47
C VAL A 63 0.91 4.50 -5.19
N PRO A 64 0.08 4.68 -6.23
CA PRO A 64 -1.35 4.94 -6.00
C PRO A 64 -2.04 3.80 -5.29
N VAL A 65 -3.01 4.12 -4.45
CA VAL A 65 -3.83 3.15 -3.73
C VAL A 65 -5.28 3.33 -4.16
N ALA A 66 -5.92 2.26 -4.64
CA ALA A 66 -7.32 2.27 -5.05
C ALA A 66 -8.13 1.34 -4.15
N VAL A 67 -9.40 1.69 -3.93
CA VAL A 67 -10.33 0.83 -3.20
C VAL A 67 -11.07 -0.04 -4.21
N ALA A 68 -11.03 -1.36 -4.00
CA ALA A 68 -11.69 -2.32 -4.88
C ALA A 68 -12.26 -3.47 -4.05
N ASP A 69 -13.30 -4.11 -4.53
CA ASP A 69 -13.98 -5.18 -3.80
C ASP A 69 -13.34 -6.56 -4.00
N GLY A 70 -12.35 -6.66 -4.86
CA GLY A 70 -11.75 -7.95 -5.26
C GLY A 70 -10.71 -8.53 -4.32
N GLY A 71 -10.45 -7.89 -3.18
CA GLY A 71 -9.45 -8.32 -2.23
C GLY A 71 -8.22 -7.40 -2.21
N ASN A 72 -7.27 -7.70 -1.34
CA ASN A 72 -6.08 -6.86 -1.16
C ASN A 72 -4.94 -7.39 -2.02
N CYS A 73 -4.45 -6.57 -2.94
CA CYS A 73 -3.37 -6.99 -3.82
C CYS A 73 -2.52 -5.79 -4.27
N LEU A 74 -1.33 -6.13 -4.78
CA LEU A 74 -0.48 -5.19 -5.49
C LEU A 74 -0.63 -5.50 -6.99
N VAL A 75 -0.87 -4.48 -7.80
CA VAL A 75 -0.87 -4.64 -9.27
C VAL A 75 0.52 -4.27 -9.75
N ASP A 76 1.26 -5.25 -10.28
CA ASP A 76 2.64 -5.03 -10.67
C ASP A 76 2.75 -4.17 -11.93
N LYS A 77 3.96 -3.90 -12.35
CA LYS A 77 4.19 -3.02 -13.51
C LYS A 77 3.60 -3.60 -14.80
N ASP A 78 3.39 -4.90 -14.86
CA ASP A 78 2.82 -5.58 -16.05
C ASP A 78 1.30 -5.77 -15.95
N GLY A 79 0.68 -5.31 -14.86
CA GLY A 79 -0.76 -5.40 -14.67
C GLY A 79 -1.24 -6.67 -13.98
N ASN A 80 -0.33 -7.50 -13.48
CA ASN A 80 -0.68 -8.74 -12.78
C ASN A 80 -1.02 -8.44 -11.32
N GLN A 81 -2.05 -9.10 -10.80
CA GLN A 81 -2.45 -8.96 -9.40
C GLN A 81 -1.67 -9.92 -8.52
N VAL A 82 -0.97 -9.38 -7.52
CA VAL A 82 -0.19 -10.15 -6.55
C VAL A 82 -0.86 -10.02 -5.20
N PRO A 83 -1.46 -11.09 -4.64
CA PRO A 83 -2.15 -11.00 -3.35
C PRO A 83 -1.20 -10.58 -2.23
N LEU A 84 -1.70 -9.76 -1.30
CA LEU A 84 -0.93 -9.37 -0.13
C LEU A 84 -0.98 -10.48 0.92
N ALA A 85 0.13 -10.67 1.62
CA ALA A 85 0.25 -11.70 2.65
C ALA A 85 -0.29 -11.16 3.99
N LEU A 86 -1.58 -11.27 4.18
CA LEU A 86 -2.26 -10.81 5.40
C LEU A 86 -2.58 -11.95 6.34
#